data_4a35496115a128d7f00cf4ca63b09d08
#
_entry.id   4a35496115a128d7f00cf4ca63b09d08
#
_cell.length_a   1.000
_cell.length_b   1.000
_cell.length_c   1.000
_cell.angle_alpha   90.00
_cell.angle_beta   90.00
_cell.angle_gamma   90.00
#
_symmetry.space_group_name_H-M   'P 1'
#
loop_
_entity.id
_entity.type
_entity.pdbx_description
1 polymer ?
#
loop_
_entity_poly.entity_id
_entity_poly.type
_entity_poly.pdbx_seq_one_letter_code
_entity_poly.pdbx_strand_id
1 'polypeptide(L)' 'MSNNKISENLKKLRDKKGYSLEKVARLADLSLNTIVKVENGVNQNPTIETLTKIAKALEVGVDDLIK' A
#
# COMPACT_ATOMS: atom_id res chain seq x y z
N MET A 1 -16.37 -13.13 -2.34
CA MET A 1 -14.95 -13.46 -2.38
C MET A 1 -14.13 -12.19 -2.38
N SER A 2 -13.25 -12.11 -1.46
CA SER A 2 -12.42 -10.93 -1.36
C SER A 2 -11.27 -11.02 -2.33
N ASN A 3 -11.12 -10.04 -3.18
CA ASN A 3 -10.00 -9.97 -4.09
C ASN A 3 -9.10 -8.83 -3.71
N ASN A 4 -8.84 -8.75 -2.42
CA ASN A 4 -8.09 -7.63 -1.93
C ASN A 4 -6.59 -7.85 -2.12
N LYS A 5 -6.22 -7.99 -3.37
CA LYS A 5 -4.83 -8.20 -3.74
C LYS A 5 -3.96 -7.02 -3.33
N ILE A 6 -4.51 -5.83 -3.40
CA ILE A 6 -3.76 -4.63 -3.02
C ILE A 6 -3.37 -4.70 -1.56
N SER A 7 -4.32 -5.06 -0.70
CA SER A 7 -4.05 -5.18 0.73
C SER A 7 -2.96 -6.21 1.01
N GLU A 8 -3.10 -7.40 0.41
CA GLU A 8 -2.13 -8.47 0.60
C GLU A 8 -0.75 -8.09 0.07
N ASN A 9 -0.72 -7.50 -1.12
CA ASN A 9 0.54 -7.13 -1.74
C ASN A 9 1.25 -6.03 -0.96
N LEU A 10 0.48 -5.05 -0.49
CA LEU A 10 1.05 -3.99 0.33
C LEU A 10 1.70 -4.56 1.58
N LYS A 11 0.99 -5.46 2.26
CA LYS A 11 1.51 -6.07 3.46
C LYS A 11 2.79 -6.87 3.19
N LYS A 12 2.78 -7.67 2.14
CA LYS A 12 3.94 -8.47 1.78
C LYS A 12 5.14 -7.61 1.45
N LEU A 13 4.94 -6.58 0.64
CA LEU A 13 6.03 -5.71 0.23
C LEU A 13 6.56 -4.91 1.40
N ARG A 14 5.66 -4.44 2.26
CA ARG A 14 6.06 -3.70 3.45
C ARG A 14 6.87 -4.59 4.39
N ASP A 15 6.38 -5.81 4.65
CA ASP A 15 7.08 -6.76 5.53
C ASP A 15 8.45 -7.11 4.98
N LYS A 16 8.53 -7.28 3.67
CA LYS A 16 9.80 -7.62 3.03
C LYS A 16 10.83 -6.52 3.22
N LYS A 17 10.38 -5.26 3.23
CA LYS A 17 11.25 -4.12 3.46
C LYS A 17 11.51 -3.88 4.95
N GLY A 18 10.74 -4.50 5.82
CA GLY A 18 10.84 -4.24 7.25
C GLY A 18 10.29 -2.88 7.66
N TYR A 19 9.36 -2.32 6.87
CA TYR A 19 8.82 -0.99 7.15
C TYR A 19 7.59 -1.09 8.03
N SER A 20 7.45 -0.12 8.94
CA SER A 20 6.21 0.06 9.68
C SER A 20 5.19 0.75 8.77
N LEU A 21 3.92 0.69 9.18
CA LEU A 21 2.86 1.41 8.47
C LEU A 21 3.16 2.91 8.44
N GLU A 22 3.65 3.44 9.56
CA GLU A 22 3.99 4.85 9.65
C GLU A 22 5.10 5.23 8.69
N LYS A 23 6.09 4.35 8.55
CA LYS A 23 7.18 4.64 7.63
C LYS A 23 6.69 4.68 6.19
N VAL A 24 5.84 3.74 5.80
CA VAL A 24 5.28 3.74 4.45
C VAL A 24 4.45 5.00 4.21
N ALA A 25 3.62 5.38 5.19
CA ALA A 25 2.81 6.58 5.06
C ALA A 25 3.69 7.82 4.84
N ARG A 26 4.76 7.93 5.62
CA ARG A 26 5.66 9.06 5.51
C ARG A 26 6.37 9.08 4.16
N LEU A 27 6.89 7.93 3.73
CA LEU A 27 7.59 7.84 2.45
C LEU A 27 6.65 8.08 1.27
N ALA A 28 5.38 7.68 1.41
CA ALA A 28 4.38 7.86 0.36
C ALA A 28 3.74 9.24 0.39
N ASP A 29 4.05 10.04 1.41
CA ASP A 29 3.42 11.34 1.60
C ASP A 29 1.90 11.20 1.70
N LEU A 30 1.47 10.21 2.48
CA LEU A 30 0.06 9.94 2.73
C LEU A 30 -0.15 9.88 4.24
N SER A 31 -1.40 10.08 4.66
CA SER A 31 -1.71 9.94 6.08
C SER A 31 -1.61 8.48 6.50
N LEU A 32 -1.30 8.27 7.77
CA LEU A 32 -1.27 6.93 8.33
C LEU A 32 -2.63 6.27 8.16
N ASN A 33 -3.71 7.02 8.37
CA ASN A 33 -5.06 6.49 8.23
C ASN A 33 -5.31 5.95 6.83
N THR A 34 -4.80 6.64 5.81
CA THR A 34 -4.94 6.18 4.42
C THR A 34 -4.24 4.83 4.23
N ILE A 35 -3.02 4.70 4.74
CA ILE A 35 -2.27 3.46 4.60
C ILE A 35 -2.95 2.32 5.37
N VAL A 36 -3.41 2.60 6.58
CA VAL A 36 -4.09 1.58 7.39
C VAL A 36 -5.34 1.07 6.67
N LYS A 37 -6.12 1.98 6.08
CA LYS A 37 -7.35 1.57 5.38
C LYS A 37 -7.05 0.74 4.14
N VAL A 38 -5.97 1.02 3.45
CA VAL A 38 -5.59 0.22 2.29
C VAL A 38 -5.10 -1.15 2.75
N GLU A 39 -4.25 -1.21 3.75
CA GLU A 39 -3.68 -2.49 4.17
C GLU A 39 -4.70 -3.41 4.84
N ASN A 40 -5.64 -2.84 5.60
CA ASN A 40 -6.65 -3.69 6.28
C ASN A 40 -7.85 -4.00 5.40
N GLY A 41 -7.87 -3.53 4.17
CA GLY A 41 -8.92 -3.87 3.22
C GLY A 41 -10.16 -3.01 3.29
N VAL A 42 -10.19 -2.01 4.17
CA VAL A 42 -11.34 -1.10 4.25
C VAL A 42 -11.47 -0.31 2.95
N ASN A 43 -10.34 0.21 2.44
CA ASN A 43 -10.34 0.86 1.14
C ASN A 43 -9.81 -0.13 0.11
N GLN A 44 -10.72 -0.73 -0.65
CA GLN A 44 -10.36 -1.73 -1.65
C GLN A 44 -10.08 -1.13 -3.02
N ASN A 45 -10.38 0.16 -3.19
CA ASN A 45 -10.22 0.85 -4.47
C ASN A 45 -9.50 2.18 -4.30
N PRO A 46 -8.23 2.13 -3.86
CA PRO A 46 -7.47 3.39 -3.77
C PRO A 46 -7.27 3.97 -5.16
N THR A 47 -7.12 5.28 -5.21
CA THR A 47 -6.92 5.96 -6.49
C THR A 47 -5.56 5.59 -7.08
N ILE A 48 -5.42 5.84 -8.37
CA ILE A 48 -4.13 5.64 -9.05
C ILE A 48 -3.05 6.50 -8.39
N GLU A 49 -3.40 7.71 -8.00
CA GLU A 49 -2.45 8.58 -7.31
C GLU A 49 -1.96 7.95 -6.02
N THR A 50 -2.88 7.41 -5.22
CA THR A 50 -2.51 6.75 -3.98
C THR A 50 -1.65 5.53 -4.24
N LEU A 51 -2.02 4.70 -5.22
CA LEU A 51 -1.25 3.52 -5.57
C LEU A 51 0.16 3.89 -6.03
N THR A 52 0.28 4.93 -6.84
CA THR A 52 1.57 5.38 -7.33
C THR A 52 2.47 5.83 -6.18
N LYS A 53 1.91 6.57 -5.23
CA LYS A 53 2.67 7.02 -4.07
C LYS A 53 3.15 5.85 -3.22
N ILE A 54 2.28 4.87 -3.00
CA ILE A 54 2.65 3.68 -2.23
C ILE A 54 3.73 2.88 -2.96
N ALA A 55 3.58 2.69 -4.26
CA ALA A 55 4.54 1.94 -5.04
C ALA A 55 5.93 2.59 -4.98
N LYS A 56 5.97 3.92 -5.10
CA LYS A 56 7.23 4.64 -5.00
C LYS A 56 7.87 4.48 -3.63
N ALA A 57 7.04 4.53 -2.59
CA ALA A 57 7.54 4.37 -1.22
C ALA A 57 8.17 3.00 -1.02
N LEU A 58 7.62 1.98 -1.67
CA LEU A 58 8.11 0.62 -1.58
C LEU A 58 9.13 0.28 -2.68
N GLU A 59 9.40 1.21 -3.56
CA GLU A 59 10.37 1.04 -4.65
C GLU A 59 9.97 -0.09 -5.60
N VAL A 60 8.68 -0.16 -5.90
CA VAL A 60 8.14 -1.16 -6.83
C VAL A 60 7.24 -0.45 -7.84
N GLY A 61 6.79 -1.20 -8.83
CA GLY A 61 5.80 -0.67 -9.77
C GLY A 61 4.39 -0.82 -9.25
N VAL A 62 3.46 -0.02 -9.80
CA VAL A 62 2.06 -0.13 -9.41
C VAL A 62 1.52 -1.53 -9.69
N ASP A 63 1.99 -2.15 -10.78
CA ASP A 63 1.55 -3.50 -11.12
C ASP A 63 1.92 -4.52 -10.03
N ASP A 64 2.98 -4.28 -9.27
CA ASP A 64 3.33 -5.16 -8.16
C ASP A 64 2.33 -5.08 -7.02
N LEU A 65 1.56 -4.00 -6.95
CA LEU A 65 0.53 -3.85 -5.94
C LEU A 65 -0.78 -4.48 -6.35
N ILE A 66 -1.07 -4.54 -7.63
CA ILE A 66 -2.40 -4.93 -8.10
C ILE A 66 -2.48 -6.34 -8.69
N LYS A 67 -1.36 -7.02 -8.79
CA LYS A 67 -1.33 -8.38 -9.35
C LYS A 67 -2.11 -9.38 -8.51
#